data_03bb3836b2f5c5f7e032e5a3c738f0f6
#
_entry.id   03bb3836b2f5c5f7e032e5a3c738f0f6
#
_cell.length_a   1.000
_cell.length_b   1.000
_cell.length_c   1.000
_cell.angle_alpha   90.00
_cell.angle_beta   90.00
_cell.angle_gamma   90.00
#
_symmetry.space_group_name_H-M   'P 1'
#
loop_
_entity.id
_entity.type
_entity.pdbx_description
1 polymer ?
#
loop_
_entity_poly.entity_id
_entity_poly.type
_entity_poly.pdbx_seq_one_letter_code
_entity_poly.pdbx_strand_id
1 'polypeptide(L)'
;MIIDLTHTITPDTFVYPGTPRPAFSHTRTLTDNGARETLLQIGSHTGTHMDAPRHILPEGCGLDQLPPSQFCGRAAVIDVSHLGAGAIITAEFLHQQNGYLRTADYALFYTGWEKKWGTPAFLDEAFPVPDEEAARYLVS
;
A
#
# COMPACT_ATOMS: atom_id res chain seq x y z
N MET A 1 16.37 -3.63 -14.24
CA MET A 1 14.95 -3.66 -14.68
C MET A 1 14.14 -2.94 -13.63
N ILE A 2 13.22 -2.06 -14.02
CA ILE A 2 12.27 -1.40 -13.12
C ILE A 2 10.93 -2.10 -13.33
N ILE A 3 10.26 -2.48 -12.23
CA ILE A 3 8.95 -3.11 -12.24
C ILE A 3 8.00 -2.19 -11.49
N ASP A 4 6.95 -1.74 -12.16
CA ASP A 4 5.88 -0.96 -11.53
C ASP A 4 4.89 -1.94 -10.88
N LEU A 5 4.69 -1.78 -9.57
CA LEU A 5 3.76 -2.57 -8.77
C LEU A 5 2.48 -1.79 -8.42
N THR A 6 2.29 -0.61 -9.02
CA THR A 6 1.16 0.26 -8.69
C THR A 6 -0.02 0.06 -9.65
N HIS A 7 -1.23 0.32 -9.16
CA HIS A 7 -2.39 0.51 -10.03
C HIS A 7 -2.44 1.95 -10.54
N THR A 8 -2.77 2.11 -11.80
CA THR A 8 -3.00 3.45 -12.37
C THR A 8 -4.18 4.12 -11.68
N ILE A 9 -3.97 5.36 -11.22
CA ILE A 9 -5.05 6.16 -10.62
C ILE A 9 -5.81 6.87 -11.73
N THR A 10 -7.11 6.62 -11.79
CA THR A 10 -8.07 7.20 -12.75
C THR A 10 -9.32 7.64 -12.01
N PRO A 11 -10.23 8.42 -12.63
CA PRO A 11 -11.53 8.73 -12.04
C PRO A 11 -12.36 7.49 -11.67
N ASP A 12 -12.10 6.36 -12.35
CA ASP A 12 -12.79 5.09 -12.10
C ASP A 12 -12.05 4.17 -11.14
N THR A 13 -10.96 4.64 -10.54
CA THR A 13 -10.18 3.85 -9.57
C THR A 13 -11.10 3.29 -8.49
N PHE A 14 -10.91 2.00 -8.24
CA PHE A 14 -11.63 1.31 -7.16
C PHE A 14 -11.19 1.88 -5.81
N VAL A 15 -12.16 2.32 -5.00
CA VAL A 15 -11.92 2.92 -3.68
C VAL A 15 -12.76 2.22 -2.63
N TYR A 16 -12.34 2.33 -1.38
CA TYR A 16 -13.10 1.81 -0.24
C TYR A 16 -14.47 2.50 -0.14
N PRO A 17 -15.55 1.79 0.23
CA PRO A 17 -16.88 2.39 0.39
C PRO A 17 -16.86 3.62 1.31
N GLY A 18 -17.46 4.73 0.83
CA GLY A 18 -17.45 6.01 1.54
C GLY A 18 -16.26 6.92 1.23
N THR A 19 -15.21 6.42 0.58
CA THR A 19 -14.10 7.25 0.12
C THR A 19 -14.48 7.94 -1.20
N PRO A 20 -14.27 9.27 -1.34
CA PRO A 20 -14.47 9.97 -2.61
C PRO A 20 -13.58 9.39 -3.71
N ARG A 21 -14.14 9.20 -4.90
CA ARG A 21 -13.35 8.80 -6.08
C ARG A 21 -12.42 9.94 -6.51
N PRO A 22 -11.27 9.62 -7.13
CA PRO A 22 -10.42 10.62 -7.74
C PRO A 22 -11.19 11.46 -8.76
N ALA A 23 -10.92 12.77 -8.76
CA ALA A 23 -11.44 13.67 -9.78
C ALA A 23 -10.30 14.47 -10.41
N PHE A 24 -10.31 14.55 -11.74
CA PHE A 24 -9.29 15.23 -12.52
C PHE A 24 -9.97 16.32 -13.37
N SER A 25 -9.50 17.56 -13.22
CA SER A 25 -10.01 18.71 -13.95
C SER A 25 -8.89 19.40 -14.72
N HIS A 26 -9.03 19.52 -16.03
CA HIS A 26 -8.06 20.26 -16.83
C HIS A 26 -8.26 21.76 -16.60
N THR A 27 -7.30 22.39 -15.94
CA THR A 27 -7.31 23.83 -15.64
C THR A 27 -6.65 24.66 -16.75
N ARG A 28 -5.77 24.02 -17.55
CA ARG A 28 -5.14 24.62 -18.71
C ARG A 28 -5.05 23.64 -19.87
N THR A 29 -5.21 24.16 -21.09
CA THR A 29 -5.04 23.38 -22.32
C THR A 29 -3.88 23.95 -23.14
N LEU A 30 -3.30 23.12 -23.99
CA LEU A 30 -2.21 23.55 -24.88
C LEU A 30 -2.69 24.67 -25.84
N THR A 31 -3.91 24.55 -26.33
CA THR A 31 -4.51 25.49 -27.30
C THR A 31 -4.73 26.86 -26.69
N ASP A 32 -5.28 26.94 -25.46
CA ASP A 32 -5.71 28.21 -24.89
C ASP A 32 -4.60 28.88 -24.05
N ASN A 33 -3.70 28.07 -23.49
CA ASN A 33 -2.73 28.54 -22.49
C ASN A 33 -1.27 28.22 -22.84
N GLY A 34 -1.00 27.50 -23.93
CA GLY A 34 0.36 27.08 -24.31
C GLY A 34 0.98 26.01 -23.40
N ALA A 35 0.24 25.53 -22.39
CA ALA A 35 0.65 24.46 -21.45
C ALA A 35 -0.57 23.68 -20.98
N ARG A 36 -0.35 22.43 -20.56
CA ARG A 36 -1.39 21.60 -19.93
C ARG A 36 -1.22 21.59 -18.44
N GLU A 37 -2.31 21.73 -17.72
CA GLU A 37 -2.36 21.62 -16.27
C GLU A 37 -3.61 20.84 -15.85
N THR A 38 -3.47 19.97 -14.88
CA THR A 38 -4.57 19.18 -14.34
C THR A 38 -4.61 19.34 -12.83
N LEU A 39 -5.76 19.76 -12.32
CA LEU A 39 -6.07 19.71 -10.90
C LEU A 39 -6.44 18.28 -10.54
N LEU A 40 -5.77 17.73 -9.52
CA LEU A 40 -6.03 16.40 -8.98
C LEU A 40 -6.73 16.54 -7.62
N GLN A 41 -7.86 15.88 -7.46
CA GLN A 41 -8.52 15.69 -6.17
C GLN A 41 -8.50 14.19 -5.87
N ILE A 42 -7.71 13.80 -4.88
CA ILE A 42 -7.43 12.38 -4.55
C ILE A 42 -7.45 12.25 -3.03
N GLY A 43 -8.15 11.23 -2.53
CA GLY A 43 -8.06 10.84 -1.12
C GLY A 43 -6.69 10.24 -0.80
N SER A 44 -6.18 10.44 0.41
CA SER A 44 -4.87 9.91 0.85
C SER A 44 -4.78 8.38 0.76
N HIS A 45 -5.90 7.68 0.91
CA HIS A 45 -5.98 6.21 0.84
C HIS A 45 -6.49 5.73 -0.52
N THR A 46 -6.00 6.33 -1.61
CA THR A 46 -6.39 5.96 -2.98
C THR A 46 -5.26 5.18 -3.68
N GLY A 47 -5.60 4.02 -4.25
CA GLY A 47 -4.65 3.20 -5.00
C GLY A 47 -3.52 2.64 -4.14
N THR A 48 -2.33 2.50 -4.72
CA THR A 48 -1.13 2.06 -3.99
C THR A 48 -0.57 3.25 -3.22
N HIS A 49 -0.57 3.17 -1.89
CA HIS A 49 -0.17 4.28 -1.01
C HIS A 49 0.51 3.76 0.26
N MET A 50 1.03 4.66 1.04
CA MET A 50 1.54 4.42 2.39
C MET A 50 0.70 5.17 3.41
N ASP A 51 0.47 4.57 4.57
CA ASP A 51 -0.14 5.21 5.71
C ASP A 51 0.92 5.80 6.64
N ALA A 52 0.66 7.01 7.12
CA ALA A 52 1.47 7.58 8.19
C ALA A 52 1.05 6.99 9.54
N PRO A 53 1.94 6.96 10.56
CA PRO A 53 1.56 6.63 11.93
C PRO A 53 0.35 7.43 12.43
N ARG A 54 0.22 8.70 12.02
CA ARG A 54 -0.90 9.59 12.37
C ARG A 54 -2.26 9.08 11.86
N HIS A 55 -2.28 8.15 10.90
CA HIS A 55 -3.55 7.60 10.40
C HIS A 55 -4.39 6.97 11.53
N ILE A 56 -3.75 6.28 12.46
CA ILE A 56 -4.43 5.58 13.58
C ILE A 56 -3.89 5.95 14.96
N LEU A 57 -2.73 6.59 15.04
CA LEU A 57 -2.13 7.02 16.32
C LEU A 57 -2.31 8.52 16.49
N PRO A 58 -3.04 9.01 17.52
CA PRO A 58 -3.29 10.45 17.70
C PRO A 58 -2.02 11.30 17.74
N GLU A 59 -0.96 10.81 18.38
CA GLU A 59 0.34 11.48 18.49
C GLU A 59 1.34 11.01 17.41
N GLY A 60 0.87 10.25 16.41
CA GLY A 60 1.71 9.77 15.32
C GLY A 60 2.19 10.89 14.40
N CYS A 61 3.36 10.73 13.80
CA CYS A 61 3.88 11.66 12.80
C CYS A 61 3.16 11.50 11.45
N GLY A 62 3.11 12.58 10.67
CA GLY A 62 2.70 12.56 9.27
C GLY A 62 3.84 12.11 8.35
N LEU A 63 3.54 11.77 7.10
CA LEU A 63 4.56 11.39 6.11
C LEU A 63 5.54 12.52 5.83
N ASP A 64 5.09 13.77 5.93
CA ASP A 64 5.88 14.99 5.76
C ASP A 64 6.97 15.16 6.83
N GLN A 65 6.85 14.46 7.94
CA GLN A 65 7.81 14.48 9.05
C GLN A 65 8.83 13.33 8.96
N LEU A 66 8.65 12.40 8.04
CA LEU A 66 9.55 11.27 7.83
C LEU A 66 10.62 11.63 6.79
N PRO A 67 11.89 11.23 6.98
CA PRO A 67 12.93 11.50 6.00
C PRO A 67 12.68 10.70 4.70
N PRO A 68 13.04 11.22 3.52
CA PRO A 68 12.87 10.51 2.24
C PRO A 68 13.52 9.11 2.21
N SER A 69 14.59 8.90 2.97
CA SER A 69 15.24 7.59 3.12
C SER A 69 14.33 6.52 3.73
N GLN A 70 13.28 6.93 4.46
CA GLN A 70 12.28 6.00 5.01
C GLN A 70 11.42 5.35 3.91
N PHE A 71 11.45 5.87 2.68
CA PHE A 71 10.62 5.40 1.57
C PHE A 71 11.43 4.65 0.51
N CYS A 72 12.71 4.36 0.77
CA CYS A 72 13.59 3.64 -0.12
C CYS A 72 14.39 2.61 0.66
N GLY A 73 14.50 1.39 0.11
CA GLY A 73 15.28 0.36 0.76
C GLY A 73 15.18 -0.98 0.04
N ARG A 74 15.77 -1.98 0.65
CA ARG A 74 15.71 -3.37 0.19
C ARG A 74 14.44 -4.02 0.73
N ALA A 75 13.71 -4.74 -0.11
CA ALA A 75 12.53 -5.46 0.29
C ALA A 75 12.75 -6.96 0.25
N ALA A 76 12.25 -7.66 1.27
CA ALA A 76 12.04 -9.11 1.23
C ALA A 76 10.61 -9.39 0.78
N VAL A 77 10.44 -10.13 -0.31
CA VAL A 77 9.11 -10.59 -0.76
C VAL A 77 8.83 -11.94 -0.12
N ILE A 78 7.75 -12.03 0.61
CA ILE A 78 7.30 -13.23 1.35
C ILE A 78 6.01 -13.72 0.70
N ASP A 79 6.06 -14.87 0.05
CA ASP A 79 4.88 -15.48 -0.56
C ASP A 79 4.01 -16.15 0.50
N VAL A 80 2.86 -15.53 0.77
CA VAL A 80 1.81 -16.03 1.65
C VAL A 80 0.50 -16.32 0.88
N SER A 81 0.55 -16.32 -0.45
CA SER A 81 -0.63 -16.54 -1.30
C SER A 81 -1.29 -17.92 -1.11
N HIS A 82 -0.53 -18.86 -0.58
CA HIS A 82 -0.98 -20.22 -0.27
C HIS A 82 -1.76 -20.34 1.04
N LEU A 83 -1.72 -19.32 1.92
CA LEU A 83 -2.36 -19.39 3.23
C LEU A 83 -3.89 -19.24 3.16
N GLY A 84 -4.43 -18.68 2.08
CA GLY A 84 -5.87 -18.50 1.91
C GLY A 84 -6.47 -17.34 2.71
N ALA A 85 -7.79 -17.20 2.59
CA ALA A 85 -8.54 -16.12 3.22
C ALA A 85 -8.61 -16.31 4.75
N GLY A 86 -8.45 -15.21 5.49
CA GLY A 86 -8.53 -15.18 6.96
C GLY A 86 -7.33 -15.79 7.68
N ALA A 87 -6.27 -16.15 6.94
CA ALA A 87 -5.08 -16.73 7.54
C ALA A 87 -4.29 -15.70 8.36
N ILE A 88 -3.64 -16.20 9.41
CA ILE A 88 -2.75 -15.39 10.26
C ILE A 88 -1.30 -15.72 9.88
N ILE A 89 -0.51 -14.68 9.64
CA ILE A 89 0.93 -14.75 9.43
C ILE A 89 1.57 -14.67 10.82
N THR A 90 2.11 -15.81 11.30
CA THR A 90 2.66 -15.90 12.65
C THR A 90 4.14 -15.51 12.71
N ALA A 91 4.62 -15.14 13.89
CA ALA A 91 6.04 -14.91 14.12
C ALA A 91 6.88 -16.17 13.83
N GLU A 92 6.37 -17.38 14.14
CA GLU A 92 7.06 -18.64 13.81
C GLU A 92 7.28 -18.80 12.30
N PHE A 93 6.25 -18.50 11.49
CA PHE A 93 6.39 -18.51 10.02
C PHE A 93 7.45 -17.51 9.56
N LEU A 94 7.48 -16.30 10.12
CA LEU A 94 8.47 -15.27 9.78
C LEU A 94 9.89 -15.66 10.20
N HIS A 95 10.05 -16.32 11.34
CA HIS A 95 11.35 -16.86 11.76
C HIS A 95 11.94 -17.85 10.77
N GLN A 96 11.10 -18.64 10.08
CA GLN A 96 11.54 -19.54 9.02
C GLN A 96 12.04 -18.79 7.78
N GLN A 97 11.58 -17.55 7.57
CA GLN A 97 12.02 -16.65 6.49
C GLN A 97 13.20 -15.73 6.89
N ASN A 98 13.77 -15.92 8.07
CA ASN A 98 14.73 -15.02 8.72
C ASN A 98 15.94 -14.64 7.85
N GLY A 99 16.43 -15.53 6.99
CA GLY A 99 17.57 -15.26 6.09
C GLY A 99 17.36 -14.06 5.16
N TYR A 100 16.13 -13.80 4.76
CA TYR A 100 15.75 -12.67 3.88
C TYR A 100 15.38 -11.42 4.67
N LEU A 101 14.66 -11.60 5.78
CA LEU A 101 14.13 -10.49 6.60
C LEU A 101 15.22 -9.71 7.29
N ARG A 102 16.26 -10.37 7.82
CA ARG A 102 17.34 -9.69 8.57
C ARG A 102 18.14 -8.66 7.79
N THR A 103 18.07 -8.67 6.49
CA THR A 103 18.83 -7.76 5.61
C THR A 103 17.92 -6.83 4.81
N ALA A 104 16.63 -6.88 5.04
CA ALA A 104 15.63 -6.07 4.36
C ALA A 104 15.19 -4.89 5.22
N ASP A 105 14.87 -3.78 4.57
CA ASP A 105 14.26 -2.62 5.19
C ASP A 105 12.73 -2.70 5.16
N TYR A 106 12.18 -3.59 4.28
CA TYR A 106 10.74 -3.81 4.10
C TYR A 106 10.42 -5.29 3.97
N ALA A 107 9.31 -5.70 4.54
CA ALA A 107 8.66 -6.98 4.28
C ALA A 107 7.44 -6.77 3.36
N LEU A 108 7.44 -7.34 2.17
CA LEU A 108 6.33 -7.32 1.23
C LEU A 108 5.63 -8.68 1.24
N PHE A 109 4.41 -8.73 1.73
CA PHE A 109 3.61 -9.95 1.73
C PHE A 109 2.87 -10.09 0.40
N TYR A 110 3.27 -11.07 -0.41
CA TYR A 110 2.53 -11.46 -1.59
C TYR A 110 1.36 -12.35 -1.19
N THR A 111 0.19 -11.76 -1.04
CA THR A 111 -1.03 -12.46 -0.57
C THR A 111 -1.84 -13.08 -1.71
N GLY A 112 -1.61 -12.67 -2.96
CA GLY A 112 -2.47 -13.00 -4.09
C GLY A 112 -3.82 -12.25 -4.09
N TRP A 113 -4.03 -11.32 -3.12
CA TRP A 113 -5.30 -10.59 -2.98
C TRP A 113 -5.54 -9.59 -4.10
N GLU A 114 -4.47 -9.13 -4.75
CA GLU A 114 -4.52 -8.25 -5.92
C GLU A 114 -5.37 -8.81 -7.06
N LYS A 115 -5.52 -10.13 -7.15
CA LYS A 115 -6.39 -10.81 -8.15
C LYS A 115 -7.87 -10.47 -7.97
N LYS A 116 -8.26 -9.97 -6.81
CA LYS A 116 -9.62 -9.53 -6.51
C LYS A 116 -9.82 -8.04 -6.75
N TRP A 117 -8.77 -7.29 -7.11
CA TRP A 117 -8.85 -5.85 -7.32
C TRP A 117 -10.00 -5.48 -8.29
N GLY A 118 -10.74 -4.42 -7.94
CA GLY A 118 -11.89 -3.95 -8.73
C GLY A 118 -13.17 -4.76 -8.53
N THR A 119 -13.17 -5.75 -7.64
CA THR A 119 -14.36 -6.54 -7.30
C THR A 119 -14.79 -6.33 -5.85
N PRO A 120 -16.06 -6.57 -5.49
CA PRO A 120 -16.49 -6.53 -4.09
C PRO A 120 -15.69 -7.45 -3.17
N ALA A 121 -15.20 -8.58 -3.68
CA ALA A 121 -14.40 -9.55 -2.91
C ALA A 121 -13.03 -8.99 -2.47
N PHE A 122 -12.55 -7.90 -3.06
CA PHE A 122 -11.34 -7.20 -2.58
C PHE A 122 -11.57 -6.54 -1.22
N LEU A 123 -12.82 -6.13 -0.95
CA LEU A 123 -13.23 -5.45 0.29
C LEU A 123 -13.57 -6.43 1.42
N ASP A 124 -13.59 -7.75 1.13
CA ASP A 124 -13.69 -8.75 2.18
C ASP A 124 -12.42 -8.67 3.03
N GLU A 125 -12.54 -8.28 4.29
CA GLU A 125 -11.43 -8.09 5.24
C GLU A 125 -10.77 -9.42 5.65
N ALA A 126 -10.83 -10.42 4.79
CA ALA A 126 -10.30 -11.75 5.00
C ALA A 126 -8.94 -11.98 4.33
N PHE A 127 -8.21 -10.93 3.97
CA PHE A 127 -6.83 -11.09 3.50
C PHE A 127 -5.91 -11.54 4.64
N PRO A 128 -4.83 -12.30 4.33
CA PRO A 128 -3.86 -12.71 5.34
C PRO A 128 -3.23 -11.50 6.05
N VAL A 129 -3.17 -11.53 7.37
CA VAL A 129 -2.58 -10.45 8.19
C VAL A 129 -1.58 -11.01 9.19
N PRO A 130 -0.52 -10.26 9.55
CA PRO A 130 0.37 -10.63 10.64
C PRO A 130 -0.36 -10.48 11.99
N ASP A 131 -0.11 -11.39 12.93
CA ASP A 131 -0.50 -11.22 14.31
C ASP A 131 0.40 -10.20 15.03
N GLU A 132 0.08 -9.90 16.28
CA GLU A 132 0.84 -8.93 17.07
C GLU A 132 2.29 -9.36 17.28
N GLU A 133 2.56 -10.64 17.50
CA GLU A 133 3.92 -11.17 17.69
C GLU A 133 4.73 -11.06 16.40
N ALA A 134 4.12 -11.38 15.26
CA ALA A 134 4.74 -11.18 13.95
C ALA A 134 5.04 -9.71 13.65
N ALA A 135 4.09 -8.81 13.97
CA ALA A 135 4.30 -7.38 13.81
C ALA A 135 5.46 -6.87 14.69
N ARG A 136 5.53 -7.29 15.95
CA ARG A 136 6.66 -6.97 16.86
C ARG A 136 7.99 -7.49 16.34
N TYR A 137 8.02 -8.70 15.81
CA TYR A 137 9.22 -9.29 15.22
C TYR A 137 9.71 -8.49 13.99
N LEU A 138 8.78 -7.97 13.17
CA LEU A 138 9.15 -7.20 11.97
C LEU A 138 9.75 -5.83 12.28
N VAL A 139 9.47 -5.26 13.45
CA VAL A 139 9.99 -3.93 13.84
C VAL A 139 11.15 -4.01 14.84
N SER A 140 11.61 -5.22 15.20
CA SER A 140 12.74 -5.45 16.12
C SER A 140 14.06 -5.54 15.37
#